data_1cc0f7465f9e7f49118b10e03f7fc62b
#
_entry.id   1cc0f7465f9e7f49118b10e03f7fc62b
#
_cell.length_a   1.000
_cell.length_b   1.000
_cell.length_c   1.000
_cell.angle_alpha   90.00
_cell.angle_beta   90.00
_cell.angle_gamma   90.00
#
_symmetry.space_group_name_H-M   'P 1'
#
loop_
_entity.id
_entity.type
_entity.pdbx_description
1 polymer ?
#
loop_
_entity_poly.entity_id
_entity_poly.type
_entity_poly.pdbx_seq_one_letter_code
_entity_poly.pdbx_strand_id
1 'polypeptide(L)' 'MGEWYGKKIMRGTINPKTGNPWTLDDVPRLWKPKTIAWLEEHGWIPEEEN' A
#
# COMPACT_ATOMS: atom_id res chain seq x y z
N MET A 1 0.56 11.75 -2.08
CA MET A 1 0.14 10.51 -2.79
C MET A 1 0.31 9.24 -1.97
N GLY A 2 1.20 9.25 -0.99
CA GLY A 2 1.34 8.09 -0.12
C GLY A 2 0.04 7.72 0.58
N GLU A 3 -0.74 8.74 0.96
CA GLU A 3 -2.01 8.51 1.61
C GLU A 3 -2.99 7.78 0.70
N TRP A 4 -3.04 8.17 -0.57
CA TRP A 4 -3.96 7.55 -1.52
C TRP A 4 -3.68 6.05 -1.66
N TYR A 5 -2.41 5.71 -1.88
CA TYR A 5 -2.03 4.30 -2.01
C TYR A 5 -2.19 3.56 -0.69
N GLY A 6 -1.83 4.23 0.41
CA GLY A 6 -1.95 3.60 1.72
C GLY A 6 -3.37 3.20 2.06
N LYS A 7 -4.32 4.08 1.75
CA LYS A 7 -5.72 3.77 2.00
C LYS A 7 -6.19 2.59 1.17
N LYS A 8 -5.73 2.49 -0.09
CA LYS A 8 -6.08 1.36 -0.93
C LYS A 8 -5.60 0.05 -0.34
N ILE A 9 -4.36 0.06 0.16
CA ILE A 9 -3.77 -1.13 0.74
C ILE A 9 -4.49 -1.52 2.03
N MET A 10 -4.73 -0.55 2.91
CA MET A 10 -5.38 -0.82 4.19
C MET A 10 -6.78 -1.38 4.03
N ARG A 11 -7.51 -0.89 3.04
CA ARG A 11 -8.90 -1.31 2.82
C ARG A 11 -9.02 -2.59 2.02
N GLY A 12 -7.90 -3.08 1.47
CA GLY A 12 -7.95 -4.27 0.64
C GLY A 12 -8.67 -4.03 -0.67
N THR A 13 -8.67 -2.79 -1.16
CA THR A 13 -9.31 -2.45 -2.42
C THR A 13 -8.66 -3.21 -3.57
N ILE A 14 -9.47 -3.65 -4.52
CA ILE A 14 -8.96 -4.40 -5.66
C ILE A 14 -8.31 -3.45 -6.66
N ASN A 15 -7.10 -3.79 -7.08
CA ASN A 15 -6.39 -3.06 -8.11
C ASN A 15 -6.90 -3.54 -9.48
N PRO A 16 -7.56 -2.66 -10.25
CA PRO A 16 -8.14 -3.09 -11.52
C PRO A 16 -7.12 -3.58 -12.53
N LYS A 17 -5.85 -3.20 -12.36
CA LYS A 17 -4.81 -3.64 -13.29
C LYS A 17 -4.41 -5.09 -13.07
N THR A 18 -4.49 -5.56 -11.84
CA THR A 18 -4.07 -6.93 -11.52
C THR A 18 -5.23 -7.83 -11.15
N GLY A 19 -6.37 -7.25 -10.77
CA GLY A 19 -7.50 -8.04 -10.30
C GLY A 19 -7.32 -8.54 -8.88
N ASN A 20 -6.25 -8.13 -8.20
CA ASN A 20 -5.95 -8.53 -6.82
C ASN A 20 -5.94 -7.30 -5.92
N PRO A 21 -6.03 -7.49 -4.61
CA PRO A 21 -5.95 -6.35 -3.68
C PRO A 21 -4.62 -5.60 -3.86
N TRP A 22 -4.67 -4.30 -3.62
CA TRP A 22 -3.48 -3.46 -3.70
C TRP A 22 -2.41 -3.95 -2.74
N THR A 23 -1.16 -3.98 -3.21
CA THR A 23 -0.01 -4.32 -2.38
C THR A 23 1.04 -3.25 -2.55
N LEU A 24 2.08 -3.30 -1.71
CA LEU A 24 3.18 -2.35 -1.83
C LEU A 24 3.88 -2.47 -3.19
N ASP A 25 3.90 -3.66 -3.75
CA ASP A 25 4.52 -3.85 -5.06
C ASP A 25 3.77 -3.12 -6.17
N ASP A 26 2.50 -2.82 -5.96
CA ASP A 26 1.69 -2.11 -6.94
C ASP A 26 1.92 -0.61 -6.88
N VAL A 27 2.58 -0.11 -5.83
CA VAL A 27 2.83 1.32 -5.66
C VAL A 27 4.05 1.72 -6.49
N PRO A 28 3.96 2.83 -7.25
CA PRO A 28 5.13 3.29 -7.99
C PRO A 28 6.34 3.48 -7.07
N ARG A 29 7.49 3.17 -7.62
CA ARG A 29 8.73 3.20 -6.84
C ARG A 29 8.93 4.55 -6.14
N LEU A 30 8.57 5.62 -6.82
CA LEU A 30 8.74 6.96 -6.28
C LEU A 30 7.93 7.18 -5.01
N TRP A 31 6.75 6.57 -4.92
CA TRP A 31 5.83 6.79 -3.81
C TRP A 31 5.90 5.71 -2.75
N LYS A 32 6.64 4.64 -3.02
CA LYS A 32 6.68 3.50 -2.12
C LYS A 32 7.12 3.85 -0.70
N PRO A 33 8.25 4.57 -0.50
CA PRO A 33 8.66 4.91 0.88
C PRO A 33 7.65 5.80 1.59
N LYS A 34 7.01 6.72 0.87
CA LYS A 34 6.02 7.58 1.48
C LYS A 34 4.77 6.80 1.87
N THR A 35 4.40 5.84 1.05
CA THR A 35 3.26 4.98 1.34
C THR A 35 3.53 4.12 2.56
N ILE A 36 4.73 3.57 2.67
CA ILE A 36 5.10 2.77 3.82
C ILE A 36 5.05 3.61 5.09
N ALA A 37 5.59 4.81 5.04
CA ALA A 37 5.59 5.70 6.19
C ALA A 37 4.17 6.02 6.64
N TRP A 38 3.29 6.30 5.68
CA TRP A 38 1.89 6.59 5.99
C TRP A 38 1.22 5.39 6.64
N LEU A 39 1.46 4.19 6.08
CA LEU A 39 0.87 2.98 6.61
C LEU A 39 1.34 2.69 8.04
N GLU A 40 2.63 2.90 8.30
CA GLU A 40 3.18 2.68 9.63
C GLU A 40 2.58 3.63 10.64
N GLU A 41 2.33 4.87 10.23
CA GLU A 41 1.71 5.83 11.13
C GLU A 41 0.30 5.42 11.52
N HIS A 42 -0.34 4.64 10.67
CA HIS A 42 -1.71 4.19 10.91
C HIS A 42 -1.77 2.76 11.43
N GLY A 43 -0.64 2.23 11.89
CA GLY A 43 -0.61 0.94 12.53
C GLY A 43 -0.62 -0.27 11.61
N TRP A 44 -0.39 -0.06 10.31
CA TRP A 44 -0.37 -1.16 9.36
C TRP A 44 1.04 -1.76 9.28
N ILE A 45 1.13 -3.08 9.29
CA ILE A 45 2.42 -3.78 9.24
C ILE A 45 2.41 -4.73 8.05
N PRO A 46 3.44 -4.66 7.19
CA PRO A 46 3.52 -5.55 6.03
C PRO A 46 3.65 -7.01 6.46
N GLU A 47 2.80 -7.86 5.92
CA GLU A 47 2.82 -9.27 6.25
C GLU A 47 3.99 -9.99 5.63
N GLU A 48 4.45 -9.52 4.50
CA GLU A 48 5.52 -10.19 3.79
C GLU A 48 6.85 -10.10 4.51
N GLU A 49 6.91 -9.34 5.57
CA GLU A 49 8.13 -9.27 6.36
C GLU A 49 8.37 -10.52 7.17
N ASN A 50 7.40 -11.33 7.26
CA ASN A 50 7.51 -12.56 8.05
C ASN A 50 8.45 -13.58 7.42
#